data_adca5ca9c4584b45f537cccd62cef77e
#
_entry.id   adca5ca9c4584b45f537cccd62cef77e
#
_cell.length_a   1.000
_cell.length_b   1.000
_cell.length_c   1.000
_cell.angle_alpha   90.00
_cell.angle_beta   90.00
_cell.angle_gamma   90.00
#
_symmetry.space_group_name_H-M   'P 1'
#
loop_
_entity.id
_entity.type
_entity.pdbx_description
1 polymer ?
#
loop_
_entity_poly.entity_id
_entity_poly.type
_entity_poly.pdbx_seq_one_letter_code
_entity_poly.pdbx_strand_id
1 'polypeptide(L)'
;MRVIQVPVGELQANTFIVFKDNSKKAFVVDPGADIEKIWSRLEYEGISEVTHILLTHGHFDHIGAAAELKSRTGAKVCVHARDLSMLTSNVASLAVFAGVSIEPVEADIVLHGGETIRAADIPVQVLHTPGHSGGSGCYITGDVLFSGDTLFYMSCGRTDFPGSDPDEYHNSLHNVLGGLKKDYTVYTGHGIKTTLRAEFRSNPYLIK
;
A
#
# COMPACT_ATOMS: atom_id res chain seq x y z
N MET A 1 15.95 1.50 -10.09
CA MET A 1 15.10 1.46 -8.87
C MET A 1 14.84 0.01 -8.54
N ARG A 2 14.98 -0.37 -7.29
CA ARG A 2 14.74 -1.72 -6.77
C ARG A 2 13.46 -1.73 -5.94
N VAL A 3 12.69 -2.80 -6.05
CA VAL A 3 11.50 -3.08 -5.24
C VAL A 3 11.70 -4.45 -4.61
N ILE A 4 11.72 -4.50 -3.29
CA ILE A 4 11.86 -5.73 -2.51
C ILE A 4 10.51 -6.02 -1.87
N GLN A 5 9.95 -7.19 -2.17
CA GLN A 5 8.71 -7.67 -1.57
C GLN A 5 9.03 -8.50 -0.34
N VAL A 6 8.35 -8.21 0.76
CA VAL A 6 8.47 -8.91 2.04
C VAL A 6 7.05 -9.26 2.51
N PRO A 7 6.56 -10.47 2.26
CA PRO A 7 5.27 -10.90 2.80
C PRO A 7 5.32 -10.99 4.33
N VAL A 8 4.34 -10.43 5.02
CA VAL A 8 4.30 -10.29 6.48
C VAL A 8 2.96 -10.73 7.06
N GLY A 9 2.98 -11.10 8.34
CA GLY A 9 1.80 -11.49 9.10
C GLY A 9 1.14 -12.79 8.63
N GLU A 10 0.07 -13.16 9.30
CA GLU A 10 -0.70 -14.38 8.99
C GLU A 10 -1.42 -14.30 7.64
N LEU A 11 -1.88 -13.10 7.28
CA LEU A 11 -2.54 -12.85 6.00
C LEU A 11 -1.57 -12.70 4.83
N GLN A 12 -0.24 -12.76 5.08
CA GLN A 12 0.81 -12.64 4.07
C GLN A 12 0.64 -11.36 3.22
N ALA A 13 0.28 -10.25 3.88
CA ALA A 13 0.24 -8.95 3.24
C ALA A 13 1.65 -8.56 2.76
N ASN A 14 1.73 -7.93 1.61
CA ASN A 14 3.00 -7.57 0.99
C ASN A 14 3.48 -6.20 1.46
N THR A 15 4.52 -6.17 2.26
CA THR A 15 5.32 -4.97 2.49
C THR A 15 6.32 -4.80 1.36
N PHE A 16 6.51 -3.56 0.89
CA PHE A 16 7.53 -3.28 -0.13
C PHE A 16 8.56 -2.27 0.37
N ILE A 17 9.84 -2.59 0.17
CA ILE A 17 10.98 -1.69 0.40
C ILE A 17 11.44 -1.19 -0.97
N VAL A 18 11.44 0.13 -1.17
CA VAL A 18 11.70 0.74 -2.48
C VAL A 18 12.85 1.75 -2.37
N PHE A 19 13.84 1.60 -3.23
CA PHE A 19 15.02 2.46 -3.22
C PHE A 19 15.69 2.56 -4.60
N LYS A 20 16.50 3.59 -4.81
CA LYS A 20 17.36 3.70 -6.00
C LYS A 20 18.57 2.79 -5.87
N ASP A 21 19.06 2.30 -6.99
CA ASP A 21 20.34 1.57 -7.02
C ASP A 21 21.44 2.42 -6.37
N ASN A 22 22.24 1.79 -5.53
CA ASN A 22 23.32 2.40 -4.74
C ASN A 22 22.88 3.48 -3.71
N SER A 23 21.59 3.65 -3.46
CA SER A 23 21.07 4.53 -2.40
C SER A 23 21.02 3.79 -1.06
N LYS A 24 21.25 4.55 0.02
CA LYS A 24 21.00 4.11 1.39
C LYS A 24 19.65 4.58 1.93
N LYS A 25 18.88 5.34 1.09
CA LYS A 25 17.55 5.83 1.42
C LYS A 25 16.49 4.96 0.77
N ALA A 26 15.46 4.61 1.52
CA ALA A 26 14.29 3.89 1.03
C ALA A 26 12.99 4.55 1.50
N PHE A 27 11.90 4.18 0.87
CA PHE A 27 10.57 4.27 1.46
C PHE A 27 9.97 2.87 1.56
N VAL A 28 9.03 2.70 2.48
CA VAL A 28 8.34 1.43 2.70
C VAL A 28 6.86 1.61 2.38
N VAL A 29 6.27 0.64 1.69
CA VAL A 29 4.82 0.57 1.43
C VAL A 29 4.24 -0.55 2.28
N ASP A 30 3.16 -0.24 2.98
CA ASP A 30 2.35 -1.17 3.78
C ASP A 30 3.16 -2.08 4.73
N PRO A 31 3.83 -1.53 5.76
CA PRO A 31 4.48 -2.34 6.79
C PRO A 31 3.43 -2.99 7.70
N GLY A 32 2.88 -4.13 7.24
CA GLY A 32 1.69 -4.73 7.83
C GLY A 32 1.91 -5.49 9.13
N ALA A 33 3.06 -6.14 9.29
CA ALA A 33 3.41 -6.93 10.47
C ALA A 33 4.92 -7.25 10.48
N ASP A 34 5.37 -8.13 11.39
CA ASP A 34 6.72 -8.74 11.40
C ASP A 34 7.85 -7.71 11.28
N ILE A 35 7.85 -6.67 12.11
CA ILE A 35 8.82 -5.56 12.03
C ILE A 35 10.28 -6.05 11.93
N GLU A 36 10.65 -7.10 12.63
CA GLU A 36 12.01 -7.63 12.61
C GLU A 36 12.38 -8.24 11.23
N LYS A 37 11.41 -8.79 10.53
CA LYS A 37 11.60 -9.28 9.17
C LYS A 37 11.82 -8.13 8.18
N ILE A 38 11.04 -7.05 8.32
CA ILE A 38 11.21 -5.82 7.54
C ILE A 38 12.57 -5.20 7.86
N TRP A 39 12.92 -5.09 9.15
CA TRP A 39 14.17 -4.50 9.63
C TRP A 39 15.40 -5.25 9.10
N SER A 40 15.43 -6.57 9.28
CA SER A 40 16.51 -7.43 8.77
C SER A 40 16.68 -7.28 7.27
N ARG A 41 15.57 -7.08 6.54
CA ARG A 41 15.64 -6.86 5.09
C ARG A 41 16.21 -5.48 4.74
N LEU A 42 15.85 -4.43 5.46
CA LEU A 42 16.45 -3.10 5.30
C LEU A 42 17.98 -3.15 5.52
N GLU A 43 18.41 -3.81 6.60
CA GLU A 43 19.83 -3.99 6.90
C GLU A 43 20.57 -4.78 5.81
N TYR A 44 19.99 -5.88 5.34
CA TYR A 44 20.56 -6.70 4.27
C TYR A 44 20.76 -5.91 2.96
N GLU A 45 19.83 -5.01 2.63
CA GLU A 45 19.92 -4.13 1.46
C GLU A 45 20.83 -2.91 1.71
N GLY A 46 21.37 -2.74 2.92
CA GLY A 46 22.24 -1.63 3.29
C GLY A 46 21.54 -0.30 3.43
N ILE A 47 20.21 -0.33 3.67
CA ILE A 47 19.40 0.87 3.87
C ILE A 47 19.64 1.39 5.30
N SER A 48 20.05 2.65 5.42
CA SER A 48 20.27 3.32 6.68
C SER A 48 19.26 4.45 6.96
N GLU A 49 18.42 4.80 5.99
CA GLU A 49 17.41 5.85 6.14
C GLU A 49 16.11 5.43 5.47
N VAL A 50 15.04 5.28 6.25
CA VAL A 50 13.67 5.15 5.73
C VAL A 50 13.03 6.53 5.83
N THR A 51 12.70 7.12 4.68
CA THR A 51 12.21 8.50 4.63
C THR A 51 10.70 8.60 4.80
N HIS A 52 9.97 7.62 4.24
CA HIS A 52 8.51 7.61 4.22
C HIS A 52 7.97 6.18 4.40
N ILE A 53 6.80 6.11 5.02
CA ILE A 53 5.92 4.95 5.08
C ILE A 53 4.67 5.33 4.32
N LEU A 54 4.41 4.67 3.20
CA LEU A 54 3.25 4.92 2.34
C LEU A 54 2.22 3.84 2.60
N LEU A 55 1.05 4.21 3.10
CA LEU A 55 -0.04 3.28 3.37
C LEU A 55 -1.04 3.34 2.23
N THR A 56 -1.25 2.21 1.54
CA THR A 56 -2.26 2.11 0.48
C THR A 56 -3.65 2.25 1.06
N HIS A 57 -3.86 1.75 2.28
CA HIS A 57 -5.10 1.91 3.06
C HIS A 57 -4.83 1.58 4.54
N GLY A 58 -5.87 1.69 5.38
CA GLY A 58 -5.73 1.62 6.82
C GLY A 58 -6.10 0.28 7.46
N HIS A 59 -6.25 -0.83 6.75
CA HIS A 59 -6.52 -2.13 7.38
C HIS A 59 -5.29 -2.64 8.14
N PHE A 60 -5.55 -3.37 9.22
CA PHE A 60 -4.56 -3.75 10.22
C PHE A 60 -3.36 -4.50 9.66
N ASP A 61 -3.56 -5.33 8.66
CA ASP A 61 -2.53 -6.16 8.02
C ASP A 61 -1.63 -5.38 7.05
N HIS A 62 -1.95 -4.11 6.77
CA HIS A 62 -1.12 -3.17 6.01
C HIS A 62 -0.42 -2.13 6.90
N ILE A 63 -0.89 -1.95 8.14
CA ILE A 63 -0.40 -0.88 9.03
C ILE A 63 0.23 -1.37 10.34
N GLY A 64 0.12 -2.67 10.66
CA GLY A 64 0.41 -3.20 11.99
C GLY A 64 1.84 -2.98 12.51
N ALA A 65 2.82 -2.82 11.61
CA ALA A 65 4.20 -2.46 11.99
C ALA A 65 4.54 -0.98 11.71
N ALA A 66 3.57 -0.16 11.26
CA ALA A 66 3.85 1.23 10.87
C ALA A 66 4.31 2.10 12.06
N ALA A 67 3.68 1.95 13.22
CA ALA A 67 4.03 2.68 14.44
C ALA A 67 5.48 2.41 14.86
N GLU A 68 5.85 1.14 14.94
CA GLU A 68 7.20 0.74 15.34
C GLU A 68 8.24 1.13 14.29
N LEU A 69 7.95 0.96 13.00
CA LEU A 69 8.84 1.39 11.93
C LEU A 69 9.07 2.92 11.98
N LYS A 70 8.00 3.71 12.18
CA LYS A 70 8.10 5.16 12.39
C LYS A 70 8.97 5.49 13.60
N SER A 71 8.75 4.81 14.73
CA SER A 71 9.52 5.04 15.96
C SER A 71 11.01 4.77 15.77
N ARG A 72 11.39 3.71 15.05
CA ARG A 72 12.78 3.33 14.79
C ARG A 72 13.49 4.25 13.80
N THR A 73 12.76 4.84 12.84
CA THR A 73 13.37 5.52 11.68
C THR A 73 13.11 7.00 11.61
N GLY A 74 12.05 7.51 12.27
CA GLY A 74 11.55 8.87 12.09
C GLY A 74 10.89 9.09 10.72
N ALA A 75 10.56 8.02 9.97
CA ALA A 75 9.93 8.10 8.67
C ALA A 75 8.56 8.77 8.74
N LYS A 76 8.23 9.54 7.71
CA LYS A 76 6.91 10.21 7.60
C LYS A 76 5.85 9.23 7.16
N VAL A 77 4.79 9.07 7.94
CA VAL A 77 3.64 8.25 7.59
C VAL A 77 2.69 9.03 6.70
N CYS A 78 2.38 8.44 5.54
CA CYS A 78 1.47 9.00 4.54
C CYS A 78 0.27 8.08 4.38
N VAL A 79 -0.95 8.62 4.47
CA VAL A 79 -2.21 7.90 4.27
C VAL A 79 -3.25 8.84 3.69
N HIS A 80 -4.22 8.30 2.98
CA HIS A 80 -5.35 9.09 2.48
C HIS A 80 -6.27 9.58 3.61
N ALA A 81 -6.81 10.78 3.47
CA ALA A 81 -7.62 11.46 4.49
C ALA A 81 -8.80 10.60 5.02
N ARG A 82 -9.42 9.80 4.15
CA ARG A 82 -10.60 8.98 4.51
C ARG A 82 -10.25 7.75 5.38
N ASP A 83 -8.96 7.36 5.48
CA ASP A 83 -8.51 6.24 6.30
C ASP A 83 -7.76 6.67 7.58
N LEU A 84 -7.67 7.97 7.88
CA LEU A 84 -6.98 8.47 9.06
C LEU A 84 -7.42 7.79 10.38
N SER A 85 -8.73 7.58 10.55
CA SER A 85 -9.27 6.95 11.76
C SER A 85 -8.84 5.49 11.93
N MET A 86 -8.47 4.81 10.85
CA MET A 86 -8.01 3.43 10.89
C MET A 86 -6.65 3.30 11.57
N LEU A 87 -5.80 4.34 11.49
CA LEU A 87 -4.45 4.31 12.08
C LEU A 87 -4.45 4.31 13.60
N THR A 88 -5.58 4.66 14.23
CA THR A 88 -5.69 4.80 15.69
C THR A 88 -6.82 3.97 16.30
N SER A 89 -7.58 3.24 15.50
CA SER A 89 -8.75 2.48 15.93
C SER A 89 -8.69 1.03 15.49
N ASN A 90 -8.63 0.12 16.46
CA ASN A 90 -8.69 -1.33 16.21
C ASN A 90 -10.02 -1.77 15.54
N VAL A 91 -11.10 -1.02 15.74
CA VAL A 91 -12.39 -1.30 15.09
C VAL A 91 -12.37 -0.85 13.64
N ALA A 92 -11.94 0.39 13.38
CA ALA A 92 -11.91 0.95 12.04
C ALA A 92 -10.90 0.21 11.14
N SER A 93 -9.74 -0.18 11.67
CA SER A 93 -8.72 -0.96 10.96
C SER A 93 -9.07 -2.44 10.78
N LEU A 94 -10.20 -2.90 11.30
CA LEU A 94 -10.64 -4.30 11.32
C LEU A 94 -9.79 -5.23 12.20
N ALA A 95 -8.84 -4.74 12.96
CA ALA A 95 -7.97 -5.54 13.85
C ALA A 95 -8.77 -6.39 14.85
N VAL A 96 -9.87 -5.84 15.39
CA VAL A 96 -10.76 -6.55 16.32
C VAL A 96 -11.33 -7.83 15.70
N PHE A 97 -11.67 -7.82 14.41
CA PHE A 97 -12.23 -8.99 13.73
C PHE A 97 -11.20 -10.11 13.52
N ALA A 98 -9.91 -9.75 13.49
CA ALA A 98 -8.80 -10.70 13.43
C ALA A 98 -8.31 -11.12 14.83
N GLY A 99 -8.87 -10.58 15.92
CA GLY A 99 -8.44 -10.85 17.28
C GLY A 99 -7.06 -10.29 17.62
N VAL A 100 -6.61 -9.26 16.89
CA VAL A 100 -5.33 -8.57 17.11
C VAL A 100 -5.56 -7.11 17.48
N SER A 101 -4.48 -6.42 17.83
CA SER A 101 -4.47 -4.97 18.07
C SER A 101 -3.35 -4.33 17.30
N ILE A 102 -3.59 -3.13 16.78
CA ILE A 102 -2.56 -2.26 16.20
C ILE A 102 -2.03 -1.30 17.26
N GLU A 103 -0.76 -0.93 17.16
CA GLU A 103 -0.21 0.22 17.87
C GLU A 103 -0.63 1.49 17.11
N PRO A 104 -1.28 2.47 17.78
CA PRO A 104 -1.71 3.70 17.12
C PRO A 104 -0.54 4.48 16.52
N VAL A 105 -0.74 5.00 15.32
CA VAL A 105 0.22 5.88 14.65
C VAL A 105 -0.47 7.08 14.01
N GLU A 106 0.13 8.25 14.14
CA GLU A 106 -0.39 9.45 13.47
C GLU A 106 0.25 9.63 12.09
N ALA A 107 -0.55 10.05 11.12
CA ALA A 107 -0.07 10.44 9.81
C ALA A 107 0.66 11.79 9.87
N ASP A 108 1.82 11.86 9.22
CA ASP A 108 2.58 13.11 9.05
C ASP A 108 2.16 13.84 7.77
N ILE A 109 1.70 13.09 6.77
CA ILE A 109 1.25 13.59 5.47
C ILE A 109 -0.11 12.98 5.15
N VAL A 110 -1.11 13.84 5.05
CA VAL A 110 -2.48 13.44 4.66
C VAL A 110 -2.61 13.61 3.16
N LEU A 111 -2.97 12.53 2.47
CA LEU A 111 -3.12 12.45 1.02
C LEU A 111 -4.59 12.62 0.62
N HIS A 112 -4.82 13.13 -0.60
CA HIS A 112 -6.16 13.34 -1.16
C HIS A 112 -6.34 12.72 -2.56
N GLY A 113 -5.24 12.24 -3.17
CA GLY A 113 -5.20 11.73 -4.55
C GLY A 113 -4.88 12.81 -5.57
N GLY A 114 -4.07 12.43 -6.57
CA GLY A 114 -3.56 13.34 -7.61
C GLY A 114 -2.22 14.01 -7.30
N GLU A 115 -1.76 13.96 -6.04
CA GLU A 115 -0.48 14.53 -5.65
C GLU A 115 0.69 13.70 -6.17
N THR A 116 1.85 14.36 -6.25
CA THR A 116 3.15 13.68 -6.38
C THR A 116 3.98 14.03 -5.16
N ILE A 117 4.30 13.02 -4.37
CA ILE A 117 5.22 13.14 -3.22
C ILE A 117 6.63 12.70 -3.63
N ARG A 118 7.63 13.10 -2.84
CA ARG A 118 9.02 12.70 -3.07
C ARG A 118 9.52 11.86 -1.89
N ALA A 119 9.52 10.54 -2.07
CA ALA A 119 9.95 9.57 -1.08
C ALA A 119 11.29 8.94 -1.49
N ALA A 120 12.29 8.94 -0.61
CA ALA A 120 13.68 8.50 -0.90
C ALA A 120 14.26 9.09 -2.20
N ASP A 121 13.99 10.37 -2.45
CA ASP A 121 14.35 11.08 -3.69
C ASP A 121 13.70 10.51 -4.97
N ILE A 122 12.67 9.69 -4.84
CA ILE A 122 11.89 9.10 -5.92
C ILE A 122 10.53 9.81 -6.00
N PRO A 123 10.09 10.28 -7.18
CA PRO A 123 8.74 10.80 -7.34
C PRO A 123 7.73 9.66 -7.31
N VAL A 124 6.69 9.81 -6.48
CA VAL A 124 5.60 8.85 -6.32
C VAL A 124 4.28 9.60 -6.54
N GLN A 125 3.56 9.24 -7.59
CA GLN A 125 2.22 9.75 -7.84
C GLN A 125 1.20 8.97 -7.01
N VAL A 126 0.28 9.70 -6.39
CA VAL A 126 -0.80 9.14 -5.59
C VAL A 126 -2.08 9.08 -6.43
N LEU A 127 -2.68 7.89 -6.53
CA LEU A 127 -4.01 7.72 -7.10
C LEU A 127 -4.98 7.37 -5.98
N HIS A 128 -6.12 8.05 -5.91
CA HIS A 128 -7.21 7.65 -5.04
C HIS A 128 -8.05 6.59 -5.76
N THR A 129 -8.14 5.41 -5.16
CA THR A 129 -8.87 4.24 -5.69
C THR A 129 -9.79 3.67 -4.62
N PRO A 130 -10.80 4.46 -4.17
CA PRO A 130 -11.68 4.06 -3.08
C PRO A 130 -12.53 2.85 -3.43
N GLY A 131 -13.06 2.21 -2.38
CA GLY A 131 -14.03 1.13 -2.49
C GLY A 131 -13.71 -0.09 -1.63
N HIS A 132 -12.45 -0.58 -1.57
CA HIS A 132 -12.03 -1.57 -0.57
C HIS A 132 -12.02 -0.95 0.84
N SER A 133 -11.43 0.24 0.96
CA SER A 133 -11.67 1.21 2.02
C SER A 133 -12.00 2.56 1.40
N GLY A 134 -12.50 3.49 2.20
CA GLY A 134 -12.77 4.85 1.72
C GLY A 134 -11.51 5.59 1.27
N GLY A 135 -10.37 5.31 1.89
CA GLY A 135 -9.09 5.93 1.59
C GLY A 135 -8.14 5.09 0.75
N SER A 136 -8.59 3.94 0.24
CA SER A 136 -7.74 3.11 -0.62
C SER A 136 -7.10 3.91 -1.74
N GLY A 137 -5.80 3.71 -1.92
CA GLY A 137 -5.00 4.40 -2.92
C GLY A 137 -3.94 3.52 -3.53
N CYS A 138 -3.55 3.86 -4.75
CA CYS A 138 -2.43 3.25 -5.44
C CYS A 138 -1.27 4.24 -5.56
N TYR A 139 -0.05 3.73 -5.54
CA TYR A 139 1.15 4.53 -5.71
C TYR A 139 1.86 4.17 -7.02
N ILE A 140 2.16 5.17 -7.86
CA ILE A 140 2.89 4.97 -9.11
C ILE A 140 4.27 5.59 -9.00
N THR A 141 5.29 4.84 -9.37
CA THR A 141 6.64 5.34 -9.56
C THR A 141 7.34 4.64 -10.72
N GLY A 142 7.81 5.40 -11.70
CA GLY A 142 8.40 4.83 -12.92
C GLY A 142 7.43 3.93 -13.68
N ASP A 143 7.75 2.63 -13.75
CA ASP A 143 6.95 1.59 -14.41
C ASP A 143 6.24 0.67 -13.40
N VAL A 144 6.18 1.09 -12.14
CA VAL A 144 5.65 0.31 -11.02
C VAL A 144 4.38 0.96 -10.48
N LEU A 145 3.40 0.12 -10.18
CA LEU A 145 2.17 0.48 -9.47
C LEU A 145 2.04 -0.43 -8.23
N PHE A 146 1.97 0.16 -7.06
CA PHE A 146 1.58 -0.51 -5.83
C PHE A 146 0.08 -0.36 -5.68
N SER A 147 -0.66 -1.45 -5.79
CA SER A 147 -2.13 -1.40 -5.85
C SER A 147 -2.80 -1.58 -4.49
N GLY A 148 -2.06 -1.96 -3.46
CA GLY A 148 -2.71 -2.41 -2.22
C GLY A 148 -3.78 -3.45 -2.54
N ASP A 149 -4.94 -3.30 -1.93
CA ASP A 149 -6.08 -4.19 -2.10
C ASP A 149 -7.08 -3.71 -3.17
N THR A 150 -6.62 -2.79 -4.04
CA THR A 150 -7.43 -2.39 -5.21
C THR A 150 -7.40 -3.44 -6.32
N LEU A 151 -6.23 -4.04 -6.61
CA LEU A 151 -6.08 -5.01 -7.71
C LEU A 151 -5.09 -6.11 -7.33
N PHE A 152 -5.48 -7.37 -7.57
CA PHE A 152 -4.65 -8.55 -7.39
C PHE A 152 -4.43 -9.29 -8.71
N TYR A 153 -3.50 -10.24 -8.71
CA TYR A 153 -3.36 -11.18 -9.82
C TYR A 153 -4.64 -12.00 -9.99
N MET A 154 -5.32 -11.84 -11.13
CA MET A 154 -6.57 -12.53 -11.49
C MET A 154 -7.70 -12.36 -10.46
N SER A 155 -7.63 -11.32 -9.62
CA SER A 155 -8.58 -11.05 -8.54
C SER A 155 -8.61 -9.56 -8.20
N CYS A 156 -9.39 -9.20 -7.21
CA CYS A 156 -9.47 -7.86 -6.64
C CYS A 156 -9.81 -7.93 -5.15
N GLY A 157 -9.69 -6.81 -4.43
CA GLY A 157 -10.06 -6.73 -3.03
C GLY A 157 -11.57 -6.87 -2.83
N ARG A 158 -11.97 -7.28 -1.66
CA ARG A 158 -13.39 -7.39 -1.28
C ARG A 158 -13.95 -6.02 -0.90
N THR A 159 -15.27 -5.90 -1.02
CA THR A 159 -16.01 -4.65 -0.77
C THR A 159 -17.21 -4.86 0.17
N ASP A 160 -17.13 -5.83 1.05
CA ASP A 160 -18.17 -6.19 2.03
C ASP A 160 -17.77 -5.90 3.48
N PHE A 161 -16.68 -5.17 3.69
CA PHE A 161 -16.28 -4.66 4.99
C PHE A 161 -16.99 -3.35 5.35
N PRO A 162 -17.13 -3.03 6.65
CA PRO A 162 -17.54 -1.69 7.07
C PRO A 162 -16.64 -0.61 6.46
N GLY A 163 -17.25 0.37 5.80
CA GLY A 163 -16.52 1.45 5.12
C GLY A 163 -16.11 1.17 3.68
N SER A 164 -16.38 -0.05 3.18
CA SER A 164 -16.25 -0.37 1.75
C SER A 164 -17.43 0.18 0.94
N ASP A 165 -17.21 0.41 -0.36
CA ASP A 165 -18.21 0.88 -1.31
C ASP A 165 -17.99 0.21 -2.68
N PRO A 166 -18.90 -0.71 -3.11
CA PRO A 166 -18.76 -1.41 -4.38
C PRO A 166 -18.84 -0.50 -5.62
N ASP A 167 -19.58 0.60 -5.57
CA ASP A 167 -19.71 1.52 -6.70
C ASP A 167 -18.46 2.37 -6.86
N GLU A 168 -17.91 2.90 -5.77
CA GLU A 168 -16.60 3.56 -5.77
C GLU A 168 -15.52 2.58 -6.26
N TYR A 169 -15.59 1.33 -5.82
CA TYR A 169 -14.62 0.30 -6.22
C TYR A 169 -14.69 0.00 -7.72
N HIS A 170 -15.88 -0.18 -8.26
CA HIS A 170 -16.07 -0.34 -9.70
C HIS A 170 -15.49 0.85 -10.48
N ASN A 171 -15.74 2.08 -10.03
CA ASN A 171 -15.15 3.27 -10.65
C ASN A 171 -13.62 3.27 -10.57
N SER A 172 -13.05 2.86 -9.43
CA SER A 172 -11.61 2.76 -9.24
C SER A 172 -10.96 1.77 -10.21
N LEU A 173 -11.54 0.59 -10.38
CA LEU A 173 -11.05 -0.42 -11.32
C LEU A 173 -11.17 0.02 -12.77
N HIS A 174 -12.38 0.44 -13.21
CA HIS A 174 -12.66 0.63 -14.61
C HIS A 174 -12.28 2.02 -15.15
N ASN A 175 -12.40 3.06 -14.34
CA ASN A 175 -12.13 4.43 -14.79
C ASN A 175 -10.77 4.93 -14.31
N VAL A 176 -10.38 4.73 -13.05
CA VAL A 176 -9.08 5.20 -12.55
C VAL A 176 -7.96 4.33 -13.10
N LEU A 177 -7.95 3.03 -12.81
CA LEU A 177 -6.91 2.13 -13.32
C LEU A 177 -7.05 1.90 -14.83
N GLY A 178 -8.29 1.75 -15.34
CA GLY A 178 -8.58 1.61 -16.77
C GLY A 178 -8.25 2.84 -17.59
N GLY A 179 -8.16 4.01 -16.97
CA GLY A 179 -7.74 5.27 -17.61
C GLY A 179 -6.21 5.37 -17.82
N LEU A 180 -5.43 4.53 -17.16
CA LEU A 180 -3.97 4.54 -17.28
C LEU A 180 -3.55 4.07 -18.68
N LYS A 181 -2.72 4.87 -19.37
CA LYS A 181 -2.29 4.59 -20.75
C LYS A 181 -1.07 3.69 -20.86
N LYS A 182 -0.28 3.65 -19.80
CA LYS A 182 0.96 2.87 -19.72
C LYS A 182 0.69 1.52 -19.08
N ASP A 183 1.42 0.49 -19.51
CA ASP A 183 1.48 -0.76 -18.77
C ASP A 183 2.41 -0.61 -17.56
N TYR A 184 1.98 -1.10 -16.41
CA TYR A 184 2.73 -1.05 -15.17
C TYR A 184 2.95 -2.46 -14.65
N THR A 185 4.10 -2.73 -14.07
CA THR A 185 4.25 -3.87 -13.15
C THR A 185 3.46 -3.56 -11.89
N VAL A 186 2.46 -4.39 -11.59
CA VAL A 186 1.58 -4.22 -10.43
C VAL A 186 2.09 -5.07 -9.28
N TYR A 187 2.45 -4.40 -8.20
CA TYR A 187 2.77 -5.01 -6.90
C TYR A 187 1.53 -4.93 -6.02
N THR A 188 0.95 -6.07 -5.76
CA THR A 188 -0.36 -6.23 -5.12
C THR A 188 -0.24 -6.30 -3.60
N GLY A 189 -1.26 -5.90 -2.86
CA GLY A 189 -1.30 -6.01 -1.39
C GLY A 189 -1.16 -7.46 -0.90
N HIS A 190 -1.66 -8.43 -1.66
CA HIS A 190 -1.51 -9.86 -1.38
C HIS A 190 -1.12 -10.64 -2.62
N GLY A 191 -0.38 -11.76 -2.41
CA GLY A 191 -0.04 -12.71 -3.47
C GLY A 191 1.09 -12.23 -4.38
N ILE A 192 1.02 -12.60 -5.65
CA ILE A 192 2.08 -12.37 -6.63
C ILE A 192 1.84 -11.09 -7.44
N LYS A 193 2.93 -10.50 -7.91
CA LYS A 193 2.89 -9.36 -8.84
C LYS A 193 2.34 -9.76 -10.22
N THR A 194 1.79 -8.79 -10.93
CA THR A 194 1.25 -8.94 -12.28
C THR A 194 1.60 -7.74 -13.16
N THR A 195 0.93 -7.56 -14.28
CA THR A 195 0.95 -6.32 -15.07
C THR A 195 -0.47 -5.82 -15.30
N LEU A 196 -0.61 -4.51 -15.36
CA LEU A 196 -1.92 -3.88 -15.56
C LEU A 196 -2.59 -4.37 -16.86
N ARG A 197 -1.81 -4.51 -17.93
CA ARG A 197 -2.29 -5.03 -19.22
C ARG A 197 -2.75 -6.49 -19.15
N ALA A 198 -2.04 -7.34 -18.41
CA ALA A 198 -2.45 -8.72 -18.21
C ALA A 198 -3.79 -8.80 -17.50
N GLU A 199 -3.97 -8.00 -16.44
CA GLU A 199 -5.22 -7.98 -15.69
C GLU A 199 -6.39 -7.48 -16.53
N PHE A 200 -6.24 -6.41 -17.31
CA PHE A 200 -7.29 -5.95 -18.22
C PHE A 200 -7.66 -6.93 -19.33
N ARG A 201 -6.81 -7.92 -19.61
CA ARG A 201 -7.09 -8.98 -20.60
C ARG A 201 -7.76 -10.20 -20.01
N SER A 202 -7.48 -10.53 -18.75
CA SER A 202 -7.78 -11.87 -18.22
C SER A 202 -8.45 -11.84 -16.85
N ASN A 203 -8.39 -10.75 -16.10
CA ASN A 203 -8.97 -10.68 -14.77
C ASN A 203 -10.50 -10.62 -14.86
N PRO A 204 -11.24 -11.59 -14.28
CA PRO A 204 -12.70 -11.67 -14.39
C PRO A 204 -13.45 -10.45 -13.82
N TYR A 205 -12.83 -9.68 -12.95
CA TYR A 205 -13.39 -8.46 -12.35
C TYR A 205 -13.18 -7.20 -13.22
N LEU A 206 -12.32 -7.29 -14.25
CA LEU A 206 -12.00 -6.18 -15.17
C LEU A 206 -12.52 -6.39 -16.60
N ILE A 207 -12.77 -7.63 -16.99
CA ILE A 207 -13.33 -7.96 -18.30
C ILE A 207 -14.82 -7.60 -18.29
N LYS A 208 -15.27 -6.83 -19.30
CA LYS A 208 -16.68 -6.49 -19.50
C LYS A 208 -17.43 -7.60 -20.23
#